data_b1ea047bb89c0ef084bf68e834eb9215
#
_entry.id   b1ea047bb89c0ef084bf68e834eb9215
#
_cell.length_a   1.000
_cell.length_b   1.000
_cell.length_c   1.000
_cell.angle_alpha   90.00
_cell.angle_beta   90.00
_cell.angle_gamma   90.00
#
_symmetry.space_group_name_H-M   'P 1'
#
loop_
_entity.id
_entity.type
_entity.pdbx_description
1 polymer ?
#
loop_
_entity_poly.entity_id
_entity_poly.type
_entity_poly.pdbx_seq_one_letter_code
_entity_poly.pdbx_strand_id
1 'polypeptide(L)'
;RTGARTGARCGALDGAPAVLLLRTRDLFSLPFPLTRPVVTSLSLQAALRGWRLLLLPDAFPLARRPPPDAHGRWKAQNSLEKQRRALMEQFGLKLEVLPDGRRRWHGCAKDTPRCFGTVHAQTPQYLLGGRWTPPCCLRALRATARHVVAELEAAGVRYWLEGGSLLGAVRLGDIIPWDYDVDLGLYRDDVPKCRWLAAVVATGRPLEDPEGFFWEKAAEGEFFRVHFSRANRLHVDLWPFYVRPGGVMTKDTWLGHRQDVEFPESFLVPLVPVAFAGTTAKAPNDPRAFLELKFGPGAIENPEYPNPGVRRLAQDV
;
A
#
# COMPACT_ATOMS: atom_id res chain seq x y z
N ARG A 1 -34.16 -8.05 12.43
CA ARG A 1 -35.27 -8.73 13.16
C ARG A 1 -36.42 -7.73 13.28
N THR A 2 -37.58 -8.08 12.79
CA THR A 2 -38.80 -7.29 12.89
C THR A 2 -39.48 -7.55 14.23
N GLY A 3 -39.64 -6.51 15.05
CA GLY A 3 -40.46 -6.58 16.25
C GLY A 3 -41.95 -6.56 15.84
N ALA A 4 -42.72 -7.53 16.30
CA ALA A 4 -44.05 -7.88 15.80
C ALA A 4 -45.18 -6.88 16.09
N ARG A 5 -44.92 -5.71 16.68
CA ARG A 5 -46.01 -4.76 17.09
C ARG A 5 -45.88 -3.30 16.64
N THR A 6 -44.72 -2.87 16.09
CA THR A 6 -44.53 -1.43 15.78
C THR A 6 -43.91 -1.14 14.41
N GLY A 7 -43.71 -2.16 13.56
CA GLY A 7 -42.99 -1.97 12.29
C GLY A 7 -41.54 -1.55 12.45
N ALA A 8 -41.04 -1.52 13.69
CA ALA A 8 -39.67 -1.08 14.00
C ALA A 8 -38.65 -2.10 13.54
N ARG A 9 -37.61 -1.64 12.85
CA ARG A 9 -36.46 -2.45 12.36
C ARG A 9 -35.20 -2.06 13.10
N CYS A 10 -34.49 -3.05 13.63
CA CYS A 10 -33.17 -2.84 14.23
C CYS A 10 -32.09 -3.29 13.25
N GLY A 11 -31.05 -2.47 13.05
CA GLY A 11 -29.95 -2.79 12.18
C GLY A 11 -28.93 -1.67 12.12
N ALA A 12 -27.85 -1.87 11.37
CA ALA A 12 -26.94 -0.81 10.98
C ALA A 12 -27.63 0.04 9.90
N LEU A 13 -27.63 1.36 10.08
CA LEU A 13 -28.13 2.31 9.08
C LEU A 13 -26.95 2.89 8.34
N ASP A 14 -27.01 2.88 7.03
CA ASP A 14 -25.96 3.45 6.17
C ASP A 14 -26.51 4.67 5.44
N GLY A 15 -26.08 5.88 5.90
CA GLY A 15 -26.12 7.11 5.14
C GLY A 15 -27.48 7.62 4.61
N ALA A 16 -28.58 6.94 4.91
CA ALA A 16 -29.90 7.40 4.51
C ALA A 16 -30.28 8.70 5.27
N PRO A 17 -31.01 9.63 4.66
CA PRO A 17 -31.56 10.78 5.37
C PRO A 17 -32.40 10.30 6.55
N ALA A 18 -32.01 10.65 7.77
CA ALA A 18 -32.68 10.21 8.99
C ALA A 18 -32.66 11.33 10.03
N VAL A 19 -33.70 11.37 10.84
CA VAL A 19 -33.74 12.13 12.09
C VAL A 19 -33.15 11.22 13.16
N LEU A 20 -32.12 11.68 13.84
CA LEU A 20 -31.44 10.92 14.89
C LEU A 20 -31.90 11.41 16.25
N LEU A 21 -32.42 10.50 17.09
CA LEU A 21 -32.73 10.77 18.49
C LEU A 21 -31.75 10.01 19.37
N LEU A 22 -30.98 10.78 20.14
CA LEU A 22 -29.94 10.27 21.04
C LEU A 22 -30.01 11.00 22.39
N ARG A 23 -29.66 10.31 23.45
CA ARG A 23 -29.40 11.01 24.72
C ARG A 23 -28.13 11.85 24.59
N THR A 24 -28.14 13.06 25.10
CA THR A 24 -27.00 13.99 25.04
C THR A 24 -25.73 13.37 25.59
N ARG A 25 -25.80 12.66 26.72
CA ARG A 25 -24.67 11.95 27.31
C ARG A 25 -24.08 10.87 26.38
N ASP A 26 -24.93 10.14 25.67
CA ASP A 26 -24.51 9.07 24.76
C ASP A 26 -23.84 9.68 23.50
N LEU A 27 -24.36 10.79 23.00
CA LEU A 27 -23.74 11.53 21.90
C LEU A 27 -22.33 12.02 22.28
N PHE A 28 -22.19 12.66 23.41
CA PHE A 28 -20.91 13.22 23.85
C PHE A 28 -19.94 12.19 24.46
N SER A 29 -20.35 10.94 24.64
CA SER A 29 -19.46 9.83 24.94
C SER A 29 -18.72 9.32 23.70
N LEU A 30 -19.15 9.72 22.49
CA LEU A 30 -18.47 9.37 21.24
C LEU A 30 -17.21 10.20 21.05
N PRO A 31 -16.10 9.62 20.54
CA PRO A 31 -14.87 10.37 20.26
C PRO A 31 -15.06 11.49 19.22
N PHE A 32 -15.99 11.29 18.28
CA PHE A 32 -16.23 12.19 17.14
C PHE A 32 -17.73 12.46 16.93
N PRO A 33 -18.42 13.10 17.88
CA PRO A 33 -19.88 13.14 17.89
C PRO A 33 -20.52 13.90 16.73
N LEU A 34 -19.82 14.89 16.15
CA LEU A 34 -20.38 15.77 15.11
C LEU A 34 -19.55 15.75 13.80
N THR A 35 -18.68 14.77 13.62
CA THR A 35 -17.89 14.63 12.36
C THR A 35 -18.81 14.38 11.18
N ARG A 36 -18.57 15.08 10.09
CA ARG A 36 -19.36 14.98 8.86
C ARG A 36 -18.84 13.89 7.92
N PRO A 37 -19.71 13.17 7.19
CA PRO A 37 -21.16 13.21 7.25
C PRO A 37 -21.72 12.65 8.55
N VAL A 38 -22.56 13.43 9.26
CA VAL A 38 -22.96 13.14 10.65
C VAL A 38 -23.62 11.77 10.80
N VAL A 39 -24.59 11.44 9.93
CA VAL A 39 -25.30 10.15 10.01
C VAL A 39 -24.35 8.98 9.83
N THR A 40 -23.46 9.03 8.82
CA THR A 40 -22.48 7.97 8.56
C THR A 40 -21.49 7.84 9.74
N SER A 41 -20.99 8.95 10.26
CA SER A 41 -20.08 8.97 11.41
C SER A 41 -20.70 8.35 12.65
N LEU A 42 -21.93 8.74 12.98
CA LEU A 42 -22.67 8.18 14.13
C LEU A 42 -22.96 6.69 13.94
N SER A 43 -23.38 6.27 12.74
CA SER A 43 -23.63 4.86 12.44
C SER A 43 -22.38 3.99 12.60
N LEU A 44 -21.22 4.46 12.13
CA LEU A 44 -19.94 3.77 12.30
C LEU A 44 -19.55 3.65 13.78
N GLN A 45 -19.66 4.75 14.54
CA GLN A 45 -19.32 4.76 15.96
C GLN A 45 -20.27 3.91 16.81
N ALA A 46 -21.56 3.94 16.47
CA ALA A 46 -22.57 3.09 17.10
C ALA A 46 -22.30 1.60 16.83
N ALA A 47 -21.97 1.24 15.58
CA ALA A 47 -21.63 -0.13 15.20
C ALA A 47 -20.38 -0.65 15.93
N LEU A 48 -19.32 0.16 16.02
CA LEU A 48 -18.09 -0.17 16.75
C LEU A 48 -18.30 -0.38 18.26
N ARG A 49 -19.37 0.20 18.82
CA ARG A 49 -19.76 0.03 20.24
C ARG A 49 -20.82 -1.02 20.48
N GLY A 50 -21.26 -1.69 19.42
CA GLY A 50 -22.35 -2.68 19.52
C GLY A 50 -23.70 -2.05 19.85
N TRP A 51 -23.89 -0.74 19.60
CA TRP A 51 -25.19 -0.10 19.83
C TRP A 51 -26.23 -0.62 18.87
N ARG A 52 -27.45 -0.77 19.37
CA ARG A 52 -28.61 -1.12 18.54
C ARG A 52 -29.31 0.17 18.12
N LEU A 53 -29.45 0.36 16.81
CA LEU A 53 -30.21 1.46 16.24
C LEU A 53 -31.63 0.98 15.95
N LEU A 54 -32.62 1.73 16.43
CA LEU A 54 -34.03 1.47 16.19
C LEU A 54 -34.50 2.39 15.07
N LEU A 55 -34.95 1.83 13.96
CA LEU A 55 -35.57 2.59 12.88
C LEU A 55 -37.09 2.67 13.13
N LEU A 56 -37.60 3.89 13.24
CA LEU A 56 -39.04 4.18 13.32
C LEU A 56 -39.50 4.73 11.96
N PRO A 57 -40.12 3.90 11.11
CA PRO A 57 -40.64 4.39 9.85
C PRO A 57 -41.81 5.37 10.14
N ASP A 58 -41.96 6.36 9.29
CA ASP A 58 -43.06 7.32 9.28
C ASP A 58 -43.28 8.15 10.57
N ALA A 59 -42.30 8.14 11.49
CA ALA A 59 -42.36 8.91 12.72
C ALA A 59 -42.27 10.44 12.52
N PHE A 60 -41.65 10.86 11.38
CA PHE A 60 -41.48 12.26 11.05
C PHE A 60 -41.85 12.53 9.58
N PRO A 61 -42.69 13.57 9.33
CA PRO A 61 -43.01 13.96 7.96
C PRO A 61 -41.78 14.50 7.25
N LEU A 62 -41.55 14.04 6.01
CA LEU A 62 -40.49 14.54 5.16
C LEU A 62 -40.89 15.88 4.53
N ALA A 63 -40.22 16.95 4.85
CA ALA A 63 -40.35 18.21 4.12
C ALA A 63 -39.79 18.05 2.70
N ARG A 64 -40.61 18.18 1.69
CA ARG A 64 -40.16 18.21 0.29
C ARG A 64 -39.49 19.56 -0.01
N ARG A 65 -38.17 19.59 -0.09
CA ARG A 65 -37.47 20.75 -0.65
C ARG A 65 -37.39 20.60 -2.18
N PRO A 66 -37.52 21.67 -2.93
CA PRO A 66 -37.26 21.62 -4.36
C PRO A 66 -35.84 21.13 -4.60
N PRO A 67 -35.62 20.27 -5.61
CA PRO A 67 -34.32 19.80 -5.91
C PRO A 67 -33.40 20.98 -6.27
N PRO A 68 -32.14 21.01 -5.79
CA PRO A 68 -31.20 22.06 -6.18
C PRO A 68 -30.95 22.02 -7.69
N ASP A 69 -30.54 23.14 -8.26
CA ASP A 69 -30.10 23.22 -9.65
C ASP A 69 -28.89 22.31 -9.92
N ALA A 70 -28.46 22.22 -11.18
CA ALA A 70 -27.35 21.35 -11.56
C ALA A 70 -26.05 21.70 -10.83
N HIS A 71 -25.77 22.99 -10.65
CA HIS A 71 -24.57 23.46 -9.94
C HIS A 71 -24.67 23.15 -8.44
N GLY A 72 -25.80 23.38 -7.82
CA GLY A 72 -26.05 23.06 -6.41
C GLY A 72 -25.93 21.57 -6.13
N ARG A 73 -26.44 20.71 -7.02
CA ARG A 73 -26.26 19.24 -6.92
C ARG A 73 -24.78 18.85 -6.99
N TRP A 74 -24.05 19.36 -7.98
CA TRP A 74 -22.62 19.11 -8.14
C TRP A 74 -21.83 19.54 -6.90
N LYS A 75 -22.08 20.76 -6.41
CA LYS A 75 -21.45 21.31 -5.19
C LYS A 75 -21.72 20.45 -3.96
N ALA A 76 -22.99 20.06 -3.77
CA ALA A 76 -23.38 19.20 -2.64
C ALA A 76 -22.71 17.82 -2.73
N GLN A 77 -22.65 17.21 -3.91
CA GLN A 77 -22.02 15.92 -4.13
C GLN A 77 -20.51 15.97 -3.87
N ASN A 78 -19.81 16.99 -4.40
CA ASN A 78 -18.38 17.17 -4.16
C ASN A 78 -18.07 17.40 -2.68
N SER A 79 -18.90 18.21 -1.99
CA SER A 79 -18.74 18.44 -0.56
C SER A 79 -18.92 17.16 0.26
N LEU A 80 -19.95 16.36 -0.08
CA LEU A 80 -20.21 15.08 0.57
C LEU A 80 -19.07 14.08 0.34
N GLU A 81 -18.56 13.99 -0.88
CA GLU A 81 -17.43 13.12 -1.23
C GLU A 81 -16.15 13.50 -0.45
N LYS A 82 -15.86 14.79 -0.35
CA LYS A 82 -14.73 15.30 0.44
C LYS A 82 -14.89 14.97 1.94
N GLN A 83 -16.07 15.18 2.50
CA GLN A 83 -16.37 14.86 3.89
C GLN A 83 -16.27 13.34 4.15
N ARG A 84 -16.77 12.51 3.22
CA ARG A 84 -16.68 11.06 3.33
C ARG A 84 -15.24 10.57 3.29
N ARG A 85 -14.40 11.11 2.40
CA ARG A 85 -12.98 10.78 2.35
C ARG A 85 -12.29 11.12 3.68
N ALA A 86 -12.48 12.31 4.20
CA ALA A 86 -11.93 12.73 5.49
C ALA A 86 -12.40 11.83 6.65
N LEU A 87 -13.67 11.42 6.64
CA LEU A 87 -14.20 10.48 7.62
C LEU A 87 -13.52 9.11 7.55
N MET A 88 -13.32 8.56 6.34
CA MET A 88 -12.63 7.28 6.15
C MET A 88 -11.17 7.33 6.63
N GLU A 89 -10.48 8.42 6.35
CA GLU A 89 -9.12 8.68 6.85
C GLU A 89 -9.10 8.76 8.38
N GLN A 90 -9.98 9.52 8.99
CA GLN A 90 -10.09 9.68 10.44
C GLN A 90 -10.33 8.36 11.18
N PHE A 91 -11.14 7.48 10.61
CA PHE A 91 -11.42 6.15 11.17
C PHE A 91 -10.44 5.06 10.70
N GLY A 92 -9.46 5.39 9.88
CA GLY A 92 -8.50 4.43 9.31
C GLY A 92 -9.15 3.37 8.42
N LEU A 93 -10.34 3.66 7.85
CA LEU A 93 -11.07 2.73 6.98
C LEU A 93 -10.43 2.70 5.59
N LYS A 94 -10.05 1.53 5.14
CA LYS A 94 -9.36 1.32 3.86
C LYS A 94 -10.28 0.78 2.76
N LEU A 95 -11.31 0.02 3.12
CA LEU A 95 -12.25 -0.56 2.17
C LEU A 95 -13.69 -0.24 2.58
N GLU A 96 -14.43 0.28 1.62
CA GLU A 96 -15.87 0.44 1.67
C GLU A 96 -16.50 -0.46 0.60
N VAL A 97 -17.47 -1.27 1.00
CA VAL A 97 -18.29 -2.07 0.09
C VAL A 97 -19.65 -1.41 -0.03
N LEU A 98 -19.96 -0.93 -1.23
CA LEU A 98 -21.23 -0.27 -1.52
C LEU A 98 -22.37 -1.29 -1.63
N PRO A 99 -23.65 -0.87 -1.51
CA PRO A 99 -24.81 -1.78 -1.60
C PRO A 99 -24.89 -2.56 -2.91
N ASP A 100 -24.36 -2.01 -4.01
CA ASP A 100 -24.27 -2.65 -5.33
C ASP A 100 -23.06 -3.61 -5.48
N GLY A 101 -22.30 -3.85 -4.38
CA GLY A 101 -21.14 -4.71 -4.35
C GLY A 101 -19.84 -4.05 -4.84
N ARG A 102 -19.90 -2.82 -5.37
CA ARG A 102 -18.69 -2.09 -5.76
C ARG A 102 -17.80 -1.83 -4.54
N ARG A 103 -16.50 -1.92 -4.74
CA ARG A 103 -15.48 -1.69 -3.70
C ARG A 103 -14.81 -0.34 -3.93
N ARG A 104 -14.83 0.49 -2.90
CA ARG A 104 -14.14 1.77 -2.88
C ARG A 104 -12.99 1.72 -1.88
N TRP A 105 -11.80 2.04 -2.34
CA TRP A 105 -10.60 2.05 -1.51
C TRP A 105 -10.26 3.48 -1.09
N HIS A 106 -9.83 3.65 0.16
CA HIS A 106 -9.48 4.95 0.74
C HIS A 106 -8.02 4.99 1.18
N GLY A 107 -7.36 6.14 0.97
CA GLY A 107 -5.98 6.37 1.39
C GLY A 107 -4.94 5.56 0.62
N CYS A 108 -5.19 5.22 -0.66
CA CYS A 108 -4.32 4.40 -1.49
C CYS A 108 -4.17 4.96 -2.91
N ALA A 109 -4.55 6.21 -3.14
CA ALA A 109 -4.40 6.88 -4.42
C ALA A 109 -3.07 7.64 -4.48
N LYS A 110 -2.71 8.12 -5.67
CA LYS A 110 -1.49 8.91 -5.88
C LYS A 110 -1.48 10.26 -5.12
N ASP A 111 -2.66 10.80 -4.83
CA ASP A 111 -2.84 12.07 -4.09
C ASP A 111 -2.93 11.89 -2.56
N THR A 112 -2.81 10.68 -2.06
CA THR A 112 -2.86 10.39 -0.62
C THR A 112 -1.52 9.86 -0.11
N PRO A 113 -1.18 10.06 1.18
CA PRO A 113 -0.04 9.39 1.81
C PRO A 113 -0.19 7.87 1.73
N ARG A 114 0.89 7.14 1.92
CA ARG A 114 0.83 5.67 2.00
C ARG A 114 -0.16 5.23 3.09
N CYS A 115 -0.80 4.07 2.87
CA CYS A 115 -1.93 3.63 3.69
C CYS A 115 -1.57 3.01 5.04
N PHE A 116 -0.31 3.06 5.44
CA PHE A 116 0.15 2.62 6.76
C PHE A 116 1.18 3.59 7.34
N GLY A 117 1.19 3.73 8.65
CA GLY A 117 2.24 4.39 9.39
C GLY A 117 3.43 3.46 9.63
N THR A 118 4.58 4.05 9.94
CA THR A 118 5.75 3.32 10.44
C THR A 118 5.99 3.64 11.91
N VAL A 119 6.61 2.69 12.57
CA VAL A 119 7.12 2.79 13.93
C VAL A 119 8.64 2.76 13.90
N HIS A 120 9.28 2.33 14.95
CA HIS A 120 10.74 2.26 15.05
C HIS A 120 11.38 1.56 13.83
N ALA A 121 12.55 2.06 13.37
CA ALA A 121 13.32 1.54 12.24
C ALA A 121 12.51 1.33 10.95
N GLN A 122 11.61 2.24 10.64
CA GLN A 122 10.73 2.22 9.46
C GLN A 122 9.78 1.00 9.37
N THR A 123 9.71 0.19 10.42
CA THR A 123 8.81 -0.97 10.45
C THR A 123 7.35 -0.55 10.31
N PRO A 124 6.60 -1.09 9.35
CA PRO A 124 5.18 -0.81 9.22
C PRO A 124 4.38 -1.20 10.45
N GLN A 125 3.51 -0.30 10.92
CA GLN A 125 2.71 -0.53 12.12
C GLN A 125 1.83 -1.78 12.04
N TYR A 126 1.35 -2.15 10.86
CA TYR A 126 0.51 -3.35 10.69
C TYR A 126 1.25 -4.66 11.01
N LEU A 127 2.58 -4.71 10.82
CA LEU A 127 3.39 -5.88 11.16
C LEU A 127 3.39 -6.15 12.67
N LEU A 128 3.51 -5.09 13.50
CA LEU A 128 3.42 -5.21 14.94
C LEU A 128 2.05 -5.70 15.40
N GLY A 129 1.00 -5.36 14.66
CA GLY A 129 -0.36 -5.83 14.90
C GLY A 129 -0.65 -7.25 14.35
N GLY A 130 0.35 -7.98 13.87
CA GLY A 130 0.17 -9.31 13.27
C GLY A 130 -0.68 -9.29 11.99
N ARG A 131 -0.66 -8.19 11.23
CA ARG A 131 -1.50 -8.00 10.04
C ARG A 131 -0.64 -7.97 8.78
N TRP A 132 -1.25 -8.28 7.66
CA TRP A 132 -0.65 -8.18 6.34
C TRP A 132 -0.75 -6.75 5.79
N THR A 133 0.04 -6.48 4.75
CA THR A 133 -0.02 -5.21 4.01
C THR A 133 -1.44 -4.97 3.50
N PRO A 134 -2.01 -3.79 3.73
CA PRO A 134 -3.35 -3.49 3.23
C PRO A 134 -3.46 -3.75 1.73
N PRO A 135 -4.50 -4.46 1.25
CA PRO A 135 -4.59 -4.87 -0.16
C PRO A 135 -4.51 -3.73 -1.18
N CYS A 136 -4.97 -2.53 -0.81
CA CYS A 136 -4.86 -1.37 -1.67
C CYS A 136 -3.41 -0.85 -1.79
N CYS A 137 -2.59 -1.00 -0.74
CA CYS A 137 -1.17 -0.71 -0.78
C CYS A 137 -0.43 -1.71 -1.68
N LEU A 138 -0.70 -3.02 -1.51
CA LEU A 138 -0.14 -4.03 -2.42
C LEU A 138 -0.51 -3.78 -3.88
N ARG A 139 -1.74 -3.31 -4.15
CA ARG A 139 -2.15 -2.92 -5.51
C ARG A 139 -1.33 -1.75 -6.05
N ALA A 140 -1.11 -0.71 -5.23
CA ALA A 140 -0.27 0.43 -5.60
C ALA A 140 1.19 0.00 -5.80
N LEU A 141 1.71 -0.85 -4.93
CA LEU A 141 3.07 -1.37 -5.03
C LEU A 141 3.26 -2.24 -6.29
N ARG A 142 2.28 -3.13 -6.61
CA ARG A 142 2.28 -3.86 -7.89
C ARG A 142 2.25 -2.94 -9.10
N ALA A 143 1.49 -1.84 -9.04
CA ALA A 143 1.46 -0.86 -10.14
C ALA A 143 2.83 -0.19 -10.31
N THR A 144 3.49 0.18 -9.21
CA THR A 144 4.83 0.76 -9.25
C THR A 144 5.86 -0.25 -9.79
N ALA A 145 5.83 -1.49 -9.31
CA ALA A 145 6.73 -2.55 -9.78
C ALA A 145 6.58 -2.81 -11.29
N ARG A 146 5.34 -2.93 -11.79
CA ARG A 146 5.09 -3.12 -13.23
C ARG A 146 5.58 -1.94 -14.07
N HIS A 147 5.37 -0.72 -13.60
CA HIS A 147 5.84 0.48 -14.28
C HIS A 147 7.37 0.49 -14.37
N VAL A 148 8.06 0.28 -13.25
CA VAL A 148 9.52 0.23 -13.20
C VAL A 148 10.07 -0.88 -14.10
N VAL A 149 9.52 -2.09 -14.01
CA VAL A 149 9.91 -3.22 -14.88
C VAL A 149 9.75 -2.85 -16.36
N ALA A 150 8.62 -2.25 -16.75
CA ALA A 150 8.39 -1.83 -18.13
C ALA A 150 9.42 -0.79 -18.61
N GLU A 151 9.74 0.21 -17.79
CA GLU A 151 10.74 1.23 -18.14
C GLU A 151 12.16 0.64 -18.25
N LEU A 152 12.54 -0.29 -17.37
CA LEU A 152 13.84 -0.96 -17.43
C LEU A 152 13.96 -1.89 -18.65
N GLU A 153 12.92 -2.66 -18.95
CA GLU A 153 12.86 -3.54 -20.14
C GLU A 153 12.93 -2.71 -21.44
N ALA A 154 12.14 -1.66 -21.53
CA ALA A 154 12.12 -0.76 -22.70
C ALA A 154 13.48 -0.07 -22.94
N ALA A 155 14.21 0.19 -21.87
CA ALA A 155 15.55 0.79 -21.92
C ALA A 155 16.69 -0.22 -22.13
N GLY A 156 16.41 -1.52 -22.11
CA GLY A 156 17.43 -2.57 -22.21
C GLY A 156 18.39 -2.60 -21.00
N VAL A 157 17.90 -2.26 -19.82
CA VAL A 157 18.65 -2.35 -18.56
C VAL A 157 18.63 -3.78 -18.07
N ARG A 158 19.79 -4.33 -17.75
CA ARG A 158 19.90 -5.64 -17.07
C ARG A 158 19.56 -5.45 -15.61
N TYR A 159 18.48 -6.10 -15.17
CA TYR A 159 17.98 -6.06 -13.80
C TYR A 159 17.45 -7.42 -13.36
N TRP A 160 17.31 -7.64 -12.08
CA TRP A 160 16.70 -8.84 -11.48
C TRP A 160 15.95 -8.50 -10.21
N LEU A 161 14.99 -9.35 -9.84
CA LEU A 161 14.34 -9.29 -8.53
C LEU A 161 15.36 -9.65 -7.44
N GLU A 162 15.42 -8.83 -6.40
CA GLU A 162 16.37 -8.97 -5.29
C GLU A 162 15.61 -9.32 -3.99
N GLY A 163 16.29 -9.95 -3.06
CA GLY A 163 15.82 -10.14 -1.69
C GLY A 163 14.41 -10.73 -1.54
N GLY A 164 13.57 -10.05 -0.76
CA GLY A 164 12.17 -10.42 -0.52
C GLY A 164 11.32 -10.46 -1.77
N SER A 165 11.62 -9.62 -2.75
CA SER A 165 10.89 -9.58 -4.02
C SER A 165 11.10 -10.83 -4.85
N LEU A 166 12.33 -11.35 -4.93
CA LEU A 166 12.59 -12.64 -5.58
C LEU A 166 11.93 -13.79 -4.82
N LEU A 167 11.99 -13.76 -3.49
CA LEU A 167 11.33 -14.77 -2.65
C LEU A 167 9.82 -14.79 -2.88
N GLY A 168 9.19 -13.63 -2.99
CA GLY A 168 7.77 -13.50 -3.33
C GLY A 168 7.44 -14.03 -4.72
N ALA A 169 8.28 -13.72 -5.71
CA ALA A 169 8.13 -14.24 -7.07
C ALA A 169 8.17 -15.77 -7.11
N VAL A 170 9.15 -16.38 -6.45
CA VAL A 170 9.32 -17.85 -6.44
C VAL A 170 8.21 -18.55 -5.68
N ARG A 171 7.74 -18.00 -4.56
CA ARG A 171 6.67 -18.60 -3.74
C ARG A 171 5.28 -18.42 -4.33
N LEU A 172 5.00 -17.25 -4.88
CA LEU A 172 3.63 -16.78 -5.11
C LEU A 172 3.42 -16.21 -6.52
N GLY A 173 4.48 -15.97 -7.29
CA GLY A 173 4.42 -15.17 -8.51
C GLY A 173 4.05 -13.70 -8.24
N ASP A 174 4.23 -13.21 -7.02
CA ASP A 174 3.75 -11.91 -6.56
C ASP A 174 4.60 -11.37 -5.40
N ILE A 175 4.26 -10.16 -4.93
CA ILE A 175 4.82 -9.56 -3.72
C ILE A 175 4.37 -10.37 -2.50
N ILE A 176 5.26 -10.58 -1.54
CA ILE A 176 4.93 -11.24 -0.26
C ILE A 176 3.79 -10.47 0.44
N PRO A 177 2.74 -11.14 0.96
CA PRO A 177 1.54 -10.47 1.48
C PRO A 177 1.75 -9.47 2.61
N TRP A 178 2.88 -9.52 3.29
CA TRP A 178 3.24 -8.60 4.37
C TRP A 178 4.39 -7.66 4.04
N ASP A 179 4.88 -7.71 2.79
CA ASP A 179 5.93 -6.82 2.32
C ASP A 179 5.40 -5.41 2.00
N TYR A 180 6.27 -4.42 2.03
CA TYR A 180 5.90 -3.01 1.92
C TYR A 180 6.71 -2.23 0.88
N ASP A 181 7.68 -2.88 0.25
CA ASP A 181 8.55 -2.38 -0.81
C ASP A 181 8.81 -3.47 -1.86
N VAL A 182 9.54 -3.13 -2.89
CA VAL A 182 10.07 -4.04 -3.89
C VAL A 182 11.53 -3.70 -4.13
N ASP A 183 12.39 -4.70 -4.13
CA ASP A 183 13.81 -4.55 -4.39
C ASP A 183 14.19 -5.14 -5.75
N LEU A 184 14.91 -4.35 -6.55
CA LEU A 184 15.52 -4.78 -7.81
C LEU A 184 17.01 -4.50 -7.76
N GLY A 185 17.82 -5.50 -8.11
CA GLY A 185 19.21 -5.30 -8.50
C GLY A 185 19.29 -4.91 -9.98
N LEU A 186 20.22 -4.07 -10.34
CA LEU A 186 20.54 -3.75 -11.73
C LEU A 186 22.04 -3.56 -11.92
N TYR A 187 22.53 -3.74 -13.15
CA TYR A 187 23.93 -3.43 -13.46
C TYR A 187 24.13 -1.91 -13.44
N ARG A 188 25.10 -1.44 -12.64
CA ARG A 188 25.43 -0.02 -12.49
C ARG A 188 25.72 0.66 -13.84
N ASP A 189 26.40 -0.04 -14.72
CA ASP A 189 26.77 0.48 -16.04
C ASP A 189 25.56 0.68 -16.97
N ASP A 190 24.41 0.07 -16.64
CA ASP A 190 23.17 0.20 -17.39
C ASP A 190 22.28 1.35 -16.88
N VAL A 191 22.61 1.98 -15.75
CA VAL A 191 21.84 3.12 -15.20
C VAL A 191 21.61 4.23 -16.24
N PRO A 192 22.60 4.65 -17.06
CA PRO A 192 22.41 5.70 -18.06
C PRO A 192 21.44 5.32 -19.20
N LYS A 193 21.15 4.03 -19.41
CA LYS A 193 20.21 3.58 -20.46
C LYS A 193 18.76 3.98 -20.13
N CYS A 194 18.38 3.98 -18.86
CA CYS A 194 17.06 4.42 -18.42
C CYS A 194 17.01 5.96 -18.32
N ARG A 195 16.21 6.59 -19.16
CA ARG A 195 16.08 8.06 -19.22
C ARG A 195 15.78 8.73 -17.89
N TRP A 196 14.97 8.08 -17.04
CA TRP A 196 14.59 8.61 -15.72
C TRP A 196 15.76 8.55 -14.74
N LEU A 197 16.46 7.43 -14.70
CA LEU A 197 17.66 7.27 -13.87
C LEU A 197 18.78 8.20 -14.33
N ALA A 198 19.01 8.29 -15.64
CA ALA A 198 20.00 9.21 -16.21
C ALA A 198 19.68 10.68 -15.85
N ALA A 199 18.41 11.09 -15.93
CA ALA A 199 17.99 12.43 -15.56
C ALA A 199 18.16 12.74 -14.07
N VAL A 200 17.85 11.78 -13.19
CA VAL A 200 18.08 11.90 -11.74
C VAL A 200 19.56 12.05 -11.43
N VAL A 201 20.41 11.24 -12.07
CA VAL A 201 21.88 11.34 -11.91
C VAL A 201 22.42 12.69 -12.41
N ALA A 202 22.01 13.10 -13.60
CA ALA A 202 22.50 14.35 -14.23
C ALA A 202 22.09 15.61 -13.46
N THR A 203 20.88 15.63 -12.90
CA THR A 203 20.33 16.82 -12.21
C THR A 203 20.57 16.81 -10.70
N GLY A 204 20.83 15.66 -10.10
CA GLY A 204 20.84 15.48 -8.64
C GLY A 204 19.47 15.76 -7.97
N ARG A 205 18.38 15.81 -8.76
CA ARG A 205 17.04 16.19 -8.28
C ARG A 205 16.02 15.10 -8.59
N PRO A 206 15.05 14.90 -7.69
CA PRO A 206 13.92 14.03 -7.97
C PRO A 206 13.10 14.56 -9.14
N LEU A 207 12.47 13.65 -9.88
CA LEU A 207 11.57 13.99 -10.99
C LEU A 207 10.30 13.14 -10.94
N GLU A 208 9.25 13.65 -11.56
CA GLU A 208 7.99 12.94 -11.75
C GLU A 208 7.82 12.64 -13.23
N ASP A 209 7.52 11.39 -13.56
CA ASP A 209 7.28 10.99 -14.93
C ASP A 209 5.83 11.31 -15.37
N PRO A 210 5.49 11.17 -16.67
CA PRO A 210 4.15 11.49 -17.18
C PRO A 210 3.03 10.66 -16.56
N GLU A 211 3.32 9.49 -16.03
CA GLU A 211 2.36 8.63 -15.33
C GLU A 211 2.24 8.96 -13.84
N GLY A 212 3.04 9.92 -13.35
CA GLY A 212 3.03 10.42 -11.98
C GLY A 212 3.74 9.50 -10.99
N PHE A 213 4.69 8.67 -11.44
CA PHE A 213 5.64 8.00 -10.56
C PHE A 213 6.82 8.93 -10.29
N PHE A 214 7.37 8.84 -9.08
CA PHE A 214 8.35 9.79 -8.59
C PHE A 214 9.69 9.11 -8.38
N TRP A 215 10.68 9.51 -9.18
CA TRP A 215 12.02 8.94 -9.25
C TRP A 215 13.01 9.80 -8.47
N GLU A 216 13.81 9.20 -7.62
CA GLU A 216 14.85 9.92 -6.88
C GLU A 216 16.06 9.04 -6.60
N LYS A 217 17.21 9.67 -6.35
CA LYS A 217 18.33 9.02 -5.68
C LYS A 217 17.99 8.96 -4.18
N ALA A 218 18.20 7.82 -3.56
CA ALA A 218 17.96 7.67 -2.13
C ALA A 218 18.92 8.56 -1.32
N ALA A 219 18.41 9.15 -0.25
CA ALA A 219 19.25 9.96 0.65
C ALA A 219 20.16 9.07 1.52
N GLU A 220 19.79 7.82 1.69
CA GLU A 220 20.47 6.85 2.56
C GLU A 220 21.67 6.19 1.91
N GLY A 221 21.89 6.36 0.59
CA GLY A 221 23.04 5.75 -0.09
C GLY A 221 22.99 5.80 -1.61
N GLU A 222 23.87 5.01 -2.23
CA GLU A 222 24.08 4.95 -3.67
C GLU A 222 23.08 3.98 -4.33
N PHE A 223 21.79 4.27 -4.21
CA PHE A 223 20.71 3.55 -4.88
C PHE A 223 19.57 4.50 -5.26
N PHE A 224 18.63 4.02 -6.05
CA PHE A 224 17.52 4.82 -6.50
C PHE A 224 16.21 4.29 -5.91
N ARG A 225 15.22 5.16 -5.85
CA ARG A 225 13.90 4.83 -5.34
C ARG A 225 12.84 5.38 -6.27
N VAL A 226 11.87 4.54 -6.63
CA VAL A 226 10.74 4.93 -7.45
C VAL A 226 9.47 4.79 -6.63
N HIS A 227 8.86 5.91 -6.29
CA HIS A 227 7.63 5.95 -5.51
C HIS A 227 6.40 5.88 -6.40
N PHE A 228 5.32 5.33 -5.87
CA PHE A 228 4.01 5.35 -6.52
C PHE A 228 3.58 6.78 -6.89
N SER A 229 3.92 7.76 -6.06
CA SER A 229 3.79 9.19 -6.35
C SER A 229 4.59 10.01 -5.35
N ARG A 230 4.66 11.32 -5.57
CA ARG A 230 5.25 12.27 -4.61
C ARG A 230 4.58 12.22 -3.23
N ALA A 231 3.26 12.05 -3.16
CA ALA A 231 2.50 11.98 -1.91
C ALA A 231 2.48 10.57 -1.32
N ASN A 232 2.28 9.56 -2.17
CA ASN A 232 2.22 8.16 -1.76
C ASN A 232 3.59 7.51 -1.95
N ARG A 233 4.30 7.37 -0.86
CA ARG A 233 5.71 6.94 -0.82
C ARG A 233 5.90 5.42 -0.77
N LEU A 234 4.94 4.62 -1.24
CA LEU A 234 5.17 3.22 -1.56
C LEU A 234 6.17 3.13 -2.71
N HIS A 235 7.17 2.27 -2.63
CA HIS A 235 8.31 2.36 -3.53
C HIS A 235 8.87 1.03 -4.00
N VAL A 236 9.65 1.14 -5.07
CA VAL A 236 10.59 0.15 -5.57
C VAL A 236 11.99 0.72 -5.37
N ASP A 237 12.87 -0.01 -4.71
CA ASP A 237 14.28 0.31 -4.57
C ASP A 237 15.09 -0.36 -5.67
N LEU A 238 15.97 0.41 -6.30
CA LEU A 238 16.84 0.01 -7.41
C LEU A 238 18.29 0.06 -6.95
N TRP A 239 18.92 -1.11 -6.84
CA TRP A 239 20.26 -1.29 -6.32
C TRP A 239 21.26 -1.46 -7.44
N PRO A 240 22.13 -0.45 -7.71
CA PRO A 240 23.20 -0.58 -8.72
C PRO A 240 24.30 -1.50 -8.22
N PHE A 241 24.47 -2.63 -8.90
CA PHE A 241 25.55 -3.59 -8.66
C PHE A 241 26.61 -3.50 -9.77
N TYR A 242 27.82 -3.85 -9.44
CA TYR A 242 28.94 -3.97 -10.38
C TYR A 242 29.80 -5.18 -10.06
N VAL A 243 30.54 -5.64 -11.08
CA VAL A 243 31.42 -6.80 -10.96
C VAL A 243 32.77 -6.38 -10.45
N ARG A 244 33.24 -7.03 -9.41
CA ARG A 244 34.64 -6.92 -8.93
C ARG A 244 35.54 -7.96 -9.61
N PRO A 245 36.91 -7.73 -9.60
CA PRO A 245 37.84 -8.76 -10.03
C PRO A 245 37.54 -10.10 -9.34
N GLY A 246 37.45 -11.18 -10.15
CA GLY A 246 37.06 -12.50 -9.65
C GLY A 246 35.55 -12.83 -9.86
N GLY A 247 34.81 -11.97 -10.57
CA GLY A 247 33.41 -12.26 -10.94
C GLY A 247 32.40 -12.17 -9.78
N VAL A 248 32.69 -11.32 -8.81
CA VAL A 248 31.81 -11.11 -7.64
C VAL A 248 30.99 -9.83 -7.82
N MET A 249 29.67 -9.95 -7.72
CA MET A 249 28.75 -8.81 -7.71
C MET A 249 28.73 -8.14 -6.34
N THR A 250 28.90 -6.83 -6.35
CA THR A 250 28.87 -5.97 -5.15
C THR A 250 28.15 -4.66 -5.43
N LYS A 251 27.84 -3.89 -4.40
CA LYS A 251 27.20 -2.56 -4.47
C LYS A 251 27.87 -1.61 -3.48
N ASP A 252 27.70 -0.31 -3.67
CA ASP A 252 28.35 0.70 -2.82
C ASP A 252 27.67 0.91 -1.47
N THR A 253 26.38 0.57 -1.34
CA THR A 253 25.60 0.76 -0.10
C THR A 253 25.02 -0.55 0.41
N TRP A 254 25.32 -0.84 1.68
CA TRP A 254 24.82 -1.99 2.41
C TRP A 254 24.08 -1.51 3.66
N LEU A 255 22.80 -1.87 3.79
CA LEU A 255 21.96 -1.43 4.92
C LEU A 255 22.08 -2.34 6.15
N GLY A 256 22.95 -3.35 6.12
CA GLY A 256 23.22 -4.25 7.25
C GLY A 256 22.17 -5.33 7.46
N HIS A 257 21.33 -5.60 6.48
CA HIS A 257 20.43 -6.74 6.52
C HIS A 257 21.19 -8.05 6.33
N ARG A 258 20.79 -9.11 7.01
CA ARG A 258 21.45 -10.41 6.96
C ARG A 258 21.56 -10.99 5.54
N GLN A 259 20.56 -10.73 4.71
CA GLN A 259 20.49 -11.18 3.32
C GLN A 259 21.30 -10.31 2.34
N ASP A 260 21.84 -9.19 2.81
CA ASP A 260 22.62 -8.25 2.01
C ASP A 260 24.07 -8.76 1.88
N VAL A 261 24.28 -9.68 0.96
CA VAL A 261 25.57 -10.35 0.72
C VAL A 261 26.00 -10.24 -0.75
N GLU A 262 27.32 -10.24 -0.97
CA GLU A 262 27.93 -10.37 -2.30
C GLU A 262 27.63 -11.77 -2.87
N PHE A 263 27.64 -11.90 -4.20
CA PHE A 263 27.35 -13.17 -4.87
C PHE A 263 28.07 -13.25 -6.23
N PRO A 264 28.29 -14.45 -6.77
CA PRO A 264 28.90 -14.63 -8.09
C PRO A 264 28.05 -14.07 -9.23
N GLU A 265 28.65 -13.35 -10.19
CA GLU A 265 27.97 -12.85 -11.39
C GLU A 265 27.32 -13.98 -12.20
N SER A 266 27.84 -15.20 -12.12
CA SER A 266 27.29 -16.37 -12.82
C SER A 266 25.81 -16.62 -12.53
N PHE A 267 25.26 -16.15 -11.41
CA PHE A 267 23.82 -16.17 -11.15
C PHE A 267 23.01 -15.29 -12.10
N LEU A 268 23.63 -14.27 -12.70
CA LEU A 268 22.93 -13.30 -13.56
C LEU A 268 23.12 -13.58 -15.05
N VAL A 269 23.89 -14.58 -15.42
CA VAL A 269 24.23 -14.91 -16.81
C VAL A 269 23.84 -16.37 -17.14
N PRO A 270 22.72 -16.56 -17.85
CA PRO A 270 21.74 -15.57 -18.27
C PRO A 270 20.74 -15.23 -17.16
N LEU A 271 20.08 -14.07 -17.24
CA LEU A 271 18.88 -13.78 -16.46
C LEU A 271 17.70 -14.56 -17.05
N VAL A 272 16.80 -15.04 -16.20
CA VAL A 272 15.61 -15.82 -16.61
C VAL A 272 14.30 -15.09 -16.32
N PRO A 273 13.24 -15.29 -17.09
CA PRO A 273 11.95 -14.70 -16.82
C PRO A 273 11.26 -15.37 -15.62
N VAL A 274 10.54 -14.58 -14.81
CA VAL A 274 9.74 -15.05 -13.69
C VAL A 274 8.44 -14.25 -13.60
N ALA A 275 7.33 -14.90 -13.22
CA ALA A 275 6.09 -14.20 -12.94
C ALA A 275 6.22 -13.36 -11.65
N PHE A 276 5.83 -12.09 -11.70
CA PHE A 276 5.87 -11.20 -10.54
C PHE A 276 4.88 -10.04 -10.69
N ALA A 277 4.11 -9.78 -9.65
CA ALA A 277 3.20 -8.61 -9.55
C ALA A 277 2.22 -8.46 -10.74
N GLY A 278 1.85 -9.58 -11.40
CA GLY A 278 0.98 -9.58 -12.58
C GLY A 278 1.67 -9.18 -13.88
N THR A 279 2.99 -9.30 -13.95
CA THR A 279 3.83 -9.16 -15.16
C THR A 279 4.93 -10.21 -15.16
N THR A 280 5.79 -10.19 -16.17
CA THR A 280 7.03 -10.97 -16.21
C THR A 280 8.19 -10.06 -15.87
N ALA A 281 8.99 -10.44 -14.88
CA ALA A 281 10.23 -9.78 -14.49
C ALA A 281 11.43 -10.68 -14.74
N LYS A 282 12.63 -10.23 -14.44
CA LYS A 282 13.87 -11.00 -14.53
C LYS A 282 14.31 -11.52 -13.17
N ALA A 283 14.88 -12.71 -13.15
CA ALA A 283 15.45 -13.35 -11.98
C ALA A 283 16.84 -13.90 -12.29
N PRO A 284 17.68 -14.19 -11.28
CA PRO A 284 18.87 -15.02 -11.42
C PRO A 284 18.53 -16.38 -12.07
N ASN A 285 19.48 -16.99 -12.77
CA ASN A 285 19.27 -18.25 -13.52
C ASN A 285 18.98 -19.47 -12.63
N ASP A 286 19.43 -19.44 -11.37
CA ASP A 286 19.05 -20.39 -10.33
C ASP A 286 18.46 -19.63 -9.14
N PRO A 287 17.15 -19.28 -9.16
CA PRO A 287 16.51 -18.52 -8.10
C PRO A 287 16.57 -19.24 -6.74
N ARG A 288 16.53 -20.59 -6.72
CA ARG A 288 16.63 -21.37 -5.48
C ARG A 288 17.97 -21.20 -4.81
N ALA A 289 19.05 -21.52 -5.53
CA ALA A 289 20.40 -21.41 -4.98
C ALA A 289 20.72 -19.96 -4.58
N PHE A 290 20.25 -18.97 -5.35
CA PHE A 290 20.43 -17.56 -5.03
C PHE A 290 19.70 -17.17 -3.73
N LEU A 291 18.47 -17.63 -3.52
CA LEU A 291 17.71 -17.37 -2.30
C LEU A 291 18.32 -18.10 -1.10
N GLU A 292 18.77 -19.34 -1.27
CA GLU A 292 19.44 -20.09 -0.20
C GLU A 292 20.77 -19.48 0.20
N LEU A 293 21.53 -18.90 -0.76
CA LEU A 293 22.72 -18.12 -0.47
C LEU A 293 22.41 -16.92 0.45
N LYS A 294 21.29 -16.21 0.18
CA LYS A 294 20.93 -14.99 0.89
C LYS A 294 20.17 -15.23 2.20
N PHE A 295 19.27 -16.16 2.23
CA PHE A 295 18.36 -16.39 3.38
C PHE A 295 18.66 -17.70 4.14
N GLY A 296 19.47 -18.57 3.57
CA GLY A 296 19.76 -19.89 4.09
C GLY A 296 18.85 -20.99 3.52
N PRO A 297 19.22 -22.27 3.74
CA PRO A 297 18.49 -23.42 3.24
C PRO A 297 17.03 -23.44 3.72
N GLY A 298 16.10 -23.83 2.84
CA GLY A 298 14.68 -23.95 3.17
C GLY A 298 13.92 -22.60 3.21
N ALA A 299 14.56 -21.50 2.83
CA ALA A 299 13.92 -20.18 2.86
C ALA A 299 12.64 -20.10 2.01
N ILE A 300 12.57 -20.87 0.92
CA ILE A 300 11.40 -20.88 0.04
C ILE A 300 10.22 -21.59 0.69
N GLU A 301 10.45 -22.73 1.35
CA GLU A 301 9.43 -23.61 1.92
C GLU A 301 8.92 -23.13 3.29
N ASN A 302 9.76 -22.42 4.04
CA ASN A 302 9.47 -22.04 5.42
C ASN A 302 9.24 -20.52 5.55
N PRO A 303 8.03 -20.01 5.28
CA PRO A 303 7.74 -18.58 5.42
C PRO A 303 7.82 -18.15 6.89
N GLU A 304 8.65 -17.15 7.17
CA GLU A 304 8.70 -16.52 8.50
C GLU A 304 7.81 -15.26 8.50
N TYR A 305 6.82 -15.29 9.40
CA TYR A 305 5.99 -14.10 9.65
C TYR A 305 5.51 -14.08 11.11
N PRO A 306 5.59 -12.95 11.77
CA PRO A 306 6.51 -11.85 11.48
C PRO A 306 7.96 -12.31 11.62
N ASN A 307 8.89 -11.65 10.94
CA ASN A 307 10.30 -12.00 11.08
C ASN A 307 10.81 -11.78 12.53
N PRO A 308 11.93 -12.40 12.96
CA PRO A 308 12.38 -12.32 14.35
C PRO A 308 12.67 -10.90 14.85
N GLY A 309 13.08 -9.99 13.97
CA GLY A 309 13.29 -8.58 14.30
C GLY A 309 11.99 -7.87 14.68
N VAL A 310 10.92 -8.09 13.91
CA VAL A 310 9.58 -7.53 14.21
C VAL A 310 9.02 -8.09 15.50
N ARG A 311 9.23 -9.39 15.80
CA ARG A 311 8.79 -9.99 17.07
C ARG A 311 9.44 -9.34 18.28
N ARG A 312 10.73 -8.99 18.19
CA ARG A 312 11.44 -8.26 19.26
C ARG A 312 10.85 -6.87 19.48
N LEU A 313 10.64 -6.11 18.40
CA LEU A 313 10.02 -4.79 18.48
C LEU A 313 8.61 -4.80 19.08
N ALA A 314 7.84 -5.88 18.87
CA ALA A 314 6.51 -6.03 19.45
C ALA A 314 6.51 -6.35 20.94
N GLN A 315 7.63 -6.81 21.50
CA GLN A 315 7.79 -7.08 22.93
C GLN A 315 8.21 -5.82 23.72
N ASP A 316 8.76 -4.82 23.02
CA ASP A 316 9.27 -3.58 23.61
C ASP A 316 8.22 -2.44 23.57
N VAL A 317 7.01 -2.71 23.06
CA VAL A 317 5.88 -1.76 22.96
C VAL A 317 4.72 -2.23 23.83
#